data_34ce35a211cacf75cbd23da078c82369
#
_entry.id   34ce35a211cacf75cbd23da078c82369
#
_cell.length_a   1.000
_cell.length_b   1.000
_cell.length_c   1.000
_cell.angle_alpha   90.00
_cell.angle_beta   90.00
_cell.angle_gamma   90.00
#
_symmetry.space_group_name_H-M   'P 1'
#
loop_
_entity.id
_entity.type
_entity.pdbx_description
1 polymer ?
#
loop_
_entity_poly.entity_id
_entity_poly.type
_entity_poly.pdbx_seq_one_letter_code
_entity_poly.pdbx_strand_id
1 'polypeptide(L)'
;MKKTKPIPDEYSVGICCDASHLTKAKVTEHRGVITATGEELWRESVKYSSVNVGEYLGLVRALQWVIENDPPERIIWCDSQTAISWFNEKRSASSIKLPEMTMADIWLQIFEAEYRDIEVRHWSKKKIGIENPADFGRK
;
A
#
# COMPACT_ATOMS: atom_id res chain seq x y z
N MET A 1 -23.25 10.23 -13.13
CA MET A 1 -22.56 9.88 -11.88
C MET A 1 -22.45 8.36 -11.77
N LYS A 2 -21.23 7.86 -11.70
CA LYS A 2 -21.02 6.41 -11.54
C LYS A 2 -21.43 5.99 -10.14
N LYS A 3 -22.33 5.02 -10.07
CA LYS A 3 -22.62 4.36 -8.78
C LYS A 3 -21.46 3.43 -8.45
N THR A 4 -20.81 3.69 -7.35
CA THR A 4 -19.82 2.76 -6.80
C THR A 4 -20.56 1.59 -6.15
N LYS A 5 -20.15 0.36 -6.47
CA LYS A 5 -20.67 -0.81 -5.79
C LYS A 5 -20.28 -0.75 -4.31
N PRO A 6 -21.17 -1.11 -3.40
CA PRO A 6 -20.78 -1.18 -1.98
C PRO A 6 -19.75 -2.29 -1.77
N ILE A 7 -18.78 -2.01 -0.92
CA ILE A 7 -17.78 -3.00 -0.55
C ILE A 7 -18.40 -3.99 0.43
N PRO A 8 -18.29 -5.32 0.20
CA PRO A 8 -18.78 -6.30 1.17
C PRO A 8 -18.14 -6.08 2.55
N ASP A 9 -18.90 -6.30 3.60
CA ASP A 9 -18.46 -6.02 4.98
C ASP A 9 -17.13 -6.67 5.33
N GLU A 10 -16.90 -7.91 4.86
CA GLU A 10 -15.66 -8.64 5.13
C GLU A 10 -14.40 -7.96 4.56
N TYR A 11 -14.57 -7.11 3.53
CA TYR A 11 -13.48 -6.36 2.90
C TYR A 11 -13.44 -4.89 3.32
N SER A 12 -14.46 -4.41 4.07
CA SER A 12 -14.60 -3.00 4.46
C SER A 12 -13.83 -2.66 5.73
N VAL A 13 -12.76 -3.38 6.01
CA VAL A 13 -11.98 -3.25 7.25
C VAL A 13 -10.58 -2.72 6.94
N GLY A 14 -9.97 -2.07 7.93
CA GLY A 14 -8.60 -1.62 7.85
C GLY A 14 -8.38 -0.48 6.86
N ILE A 15 -7.20 -0.45 6.29
CA ILE A 15 -6.79 0.55 5.30
C ILE A 15 -6.31 -0.14 4.02
N CYS A 16 -6.38 0.59 2.92
CA CYS A 16 -5.87 0.15 1.63
C CYS A 16 -4.71 1.05 1.20
N CYS A 17 -3.74 0.51 0.49
CA CYS A 17 -2.68 1.29 -0.13
C CYS A 17 -2.57 0.93 -1.61
N ASP A 18 -2.10 1.87 -2.43
CA ASP A 18 -1.91 1.71 -3.86
C ASP A 18 -0.87 2.70 -4.35
N ALA A 19 -0.36 2.46 -5.56
CA ALA A 19 0.60 3.34 -6.21
C ALA A 19 0.24 3.56 -7.66
N SER A 20 0.68 4.68 -8.21
CA SER A 20 0.48 5.04 -9.61
C SER A 20 1.75 5.70 -10.14
N HIS A 21 2.24 5.21 -11.28
CA HIS A 21 3.45 5.77 -11.90
C HIS A 21 3.08 6.79 -12.97
N LEU A 22 3.65 7.99 -12.83
CA LEU A 22 3.49 9.08 -13.79
C LEU A 22 4.70 9.06 -14.73
N THR A 23 4.55 8.40 -15.88
CA THR A 23 5.65 8.12 -16.81
C THR A 23 6.37 9.39 -17.27
N LYS A 24 5.62 10.43 -17.65
CA LYS A 24 6.22 11.69 -18.14
C LYS A 24 7.02 12.42 -17.07
N ALA A 25 6.54 12.42 -15.85
CA ALA A 25 7.21 13.07 -14.72
C ALA A 25 8.27 12.18 -14.08
N LYS A 26 8.33 10.91 -14.42
CA LYS A 26 9.21 9.89 -13.81
C LYS A 26 9.05 9.85 -12.30
N VAL A 27 7.81 9.98 -11.84
CA VAL A 27 7.44 10.01 -10.43
C VAL A 27 6.41 8.91 -10.19
N THR A 28 6.55 8.21 -9.07
CA THR A 28 5.54 7.26 -8.61
C THR A 28 4.92 7.85 -7.36
N GLU A 29 3.59 7.93 -7.34
CA GLU A 29 2.85 8.31 -6.15
C GLU A 29 2.33 7.07 -5.47
N HIS A 30 2.28 7.10 -4.12
CA HIS A 30 1.55 6.11 -3.35
C HIS A 30 0.66 6.81 -2.34
N ARG A 31 -0.42 6.16 -1.98
CA ARG A 31 -1.36 6.69 -0.99
C ARG A 31 -2.02 5.57 -0.21
N GLY A 32 -2.60 5.95 0.93
CA GLY A 32 -3.44 5.07 1.71
C GLY A 32 -4.79 5.70 1.97
N VAL A 33 -5.81 4.87 2.07
CA VAL A 33 -7.18 5.32 2.39
C VAL A 33 -7.79 4.38 3.42
N ILE A 34 -8.77 4.89 4.16
CA ILE A 34 -9.62 4.05 5.01
C ILE A 34 -10.52 3.24 4.08
N THR A 35 -10.51 1.92 4.19
CA THR A 35 -11.20 1.03 3.27
C THR A 35 -12.70 1.34 3.20
N ALA A 36 -13.33 1.51 4.36
CA ALA A 36 -14.78 1.69 4.45
C ALA A 36 -15.28 3.01 3.87
N THR A 37 -14.47 4.08 3.92
CA THR A 37 -14.90 5.43 3.56
C THR A 37 -14.19 6.01 2.35
N GLY A 38 -12.99 5.50 2.02
CA GLY A 38 -12.14 6.07 0.97
C GLY A 38 -11.41 7.34 1.41
N GLU A 39 -11.49 7.72 2.69
CA GLU A 39 -10.76 8.88 3.20
C GLU A 39 -9.26 8.71 3.01
N GLU A 40 -8.62 9.67 2.35
CA GLU A 40 -7.18 9.62 2.11
C GLU A 40 -6.40 9.97 3.38
N LEU A 41 -5.45 9.09 3.73
CA LEU A 41 -4.66 9.21 4.94
C LEU A 41 -3.29 9.83 4.69
N TRP A 42 -2.71 9.55 3.53
CA TRP A 42 -1.47 10.15 3.06
C TRP A 42 -1.39 10.03 1.54
N ARG A 43 -0.56 10.91 0.95
CA ARG A 43 -0.17 10.82 -0.46
C ARG A 43 1.28 11.30 -0.55
N GLU A 44 2.16 10.44 -1.04
CA GLU A 44 3.59 10.72 -1.13
C GLU A 44 4.10 10.30 -2.50
N SER A 45 5.23 10.87 -2.91
CA SER A 45 5.81 10.58 -4.21
C SER A 45 7.29 10.26 -4.11
N VAL A 46 7.76 9.44 -5.06
CA VAL A 46 9.17 9.01 -5.16
C VAL A 46 9.62 9.23 -6.60
N LYS A 47 10.72 9.92 -6.79
CA LYS A 47 11.31 10.17 -8.11
C LYS A 47 12.12 8.99 -8.60
N TYR A 48 12.18 8.84 -9.93
CA TYR A 48 12.99 7.81 -10.60
C TYR A 48 12.65 6.39 -10.14
N SER A 49 11.39 6.14 -9.90
CA SER A 49 10.87 4.91 -9.34
C SER A 49 10.11 4.09 -10.39
N SER A 50 9.49 3.01 -9.94
CA SER A 50 8.57 2.19 -10.73
C SER A 50 7.33 1.94 -9.90
N VAL A 51 6.27 1.42 -10.54
CA VAL A 51 5.04 1.10 -9.82
C VAL A 51 5.29 0.07 -8.71
N ASN A 52 6.11 -0.94 -8.96
CA ASN A 52 6.43 -1.97 -7.94
C ASN A 52 7.11 -1.37 -6.72
N VAL A 53 8.07 -0.46 -6.95
CA VAL A 53 8.76 0.24 -5.86
C VAL A 53 7.77 1.12 -5.09
N GLY A 54 6.91 1.86 -5.81
CA GLY A 54 5.87 2.70 -5.19
C GLY A 54 4.90 1.88 -4.35
N GLU A 55 4.48 0.71 -4.84
CA GLU A 55 3.61 -0.19 -4.11
C GLU A 55 4.26 -0.67 -2.81
N TYR A 56 5.55 -1.03 -2.88
CA TYR A 56 6.31 -1.47 -1.71
C TYR A 56 6.46 -0.35 -0.68
N LEU A 57 6.86 0.84 -1.11
CA LEU A 57 7.02 2.00 -0.22
C LEU A 57 5.67 2.40 0.39
N GLY A 58 4.59 2.30 -0.39
CA GLY A 58 3.23 2.55 0.10
C GLY A 58 2.82 1.55 1.17
N LEU A 59 3.15 0.28 0.99
CA LEU A 59 2.86 -0.75 1.99
C LEU A 59 3.62 -0.50 3.29
N VAL A 60 4.91 -0.16 3.20
CA VAL A 60 5.72 0.17 4.38
C VAL A 60 5.16 1.41 5.08
N ARG A 61 4.76 2.43 4.31
CA ARG A 61 4.13 3.64 4.89
C ARG A 61 2.81 3.29 5.60
N ALA A 62 2.04 2.36 5.04
CA ALA A 62 0.80 1.89 5.66
C ALA A 62 1.07 1.24 7.02
N LEU A 63 2.10 0.41 7.13
CA LEU A 63 2.51 -0.17 8.41
C LEU A 63 2.85 0.92 9.42
N GLN A 64 3.61 1.91 9.01
CA GLN A 64 3.98 3.05 9.87
C GLN A 64 2.74 3.82 10.33
N TRP A 65 1.79 4.05 9.41
CA TRP A 65 0.55 4.75 9.75
C TRP A 65 -0.25 3.99 10.81
N VAL A 66 -0.38 2.68 10.67
CA VAL A 66 -1.12 1.84 11.64
C VAL A 66 -0.44 1.89 13.02
N ILE A 67 0.89 1.83 13.06
CA ILE A 67 1.63 1.94 14.31
C ILE A 67 1.42 3.31 14.97
N GLU A 68 1.53 4.38 14.18
CA GLU A 68 1.41 5.76 14.66
C GLU A 68 0.01 6.10 15.17
N ASN A 69 -1.02 5.57 14.50
CA ASN A 69 -2.41 5.95 14.76
C ASN A 69 -3.19 4.90 15.55
N ASP A 70 -2.66 3.71 15.68
CA ASP A 70 -3.23 2.60 16.46
C ASP A 70 -4.74 2.42 16.23
N PRO A 71 -5.19 2.22 14.97
CA PRO A 71 -6.60 2.05 14.68
C PRO A 71 -7.12 0.73 15.26
N PRO A 72 -8.45 0.61 15.48
CA PRO A 72 -9.02 -0.62 16.03
C PRO A 72 -8.85 -1.83 15.10
N GLU A 73 -8.76 -1.59 13.79
CA GLU A 73 -8.55 -2.65 12.80
C GLU A 73 -7.12 -2.57 12.25
N ARG A 74 -6.30 -3.54 12.62
CA ARG A 74 -4.89 -3.57 12.23
C ARG A 74 -4.71 -4.44 11.00
N ILE A 75 -5.36 -4.01 9.91
CA ILE A 75 -5.41 -4.72 8.62
C ILE A 75 -5.03 -3.74 7.51
N ILE A 76 -4.15 -4.19 6.62
CA ILE A 76 -3.73 -3.44 5.44
C ILE A 76 -4.02 -4.27 4.20
N TRP A 77 -4.75 -3.68 3.24
CA TRP A 77 -5.01 -4.29 1.94
C TRP A 77 -4.05 -3.70 0.91
N CYS A 78 -3.43 -4.57 0.12
CA CYS A 78 -2.53 -4.20 -0.96
C CYS A 78 -2.83 -5.08 -2.18
N ASP A 79 -2.94 -4.50 -3.36
CA ASP A 79 -3.23 -5.27 -4.56
C ASP A 79 -1.97 -5.76 -5.29
N SER A 80 -0.79 -5.38 -4.84
CA SER A 80 0.48 -5.80 -5.43
C SER A 80 1.06 -7.02 -4.73
N GLN A 81 1.01 -8.17 -5.38
CA GLN A 81 1.62 -9.38 -4.87
C GLN A 81 3.15 -9.25 -4.78
N THR A 82 3.74 -8.49 -5.70
CA THR A 82 5.19 -8.21 -5.67
C THR A 82 5.56 -7.45 -4.39
N ALA A 83 4.82 -6.41 -4.05
CA ALA A 83 5.07 -5.63 -2.83
C ALA A 83 4.90 -6.49 -1.58
N ILE A 84 3.86 -7.32 -1.54
CA ILE A 84 3.62 -8.23 -0.42
C ILE A 84 4.76 -9.25 -0.29
N SER A 85 5.27 -9.77 -1.41
CA SER A 85 6.41 -10.69 -1.41
C SER A 85 7.65 -10.03 -0.82
N TRP A 86 7.96 -8.79 -1.25
CA TRP A 86 9.10 -8.05 -0.72
C TRP A 86 8.92 -7.75 0.77
N PHE A 87 7.72 -7.42 1.19
CA PHE A 87 7.39 -7.22 2.60
C PHE A 87 7.66 -8.49 3.41
N ASN A 88 7.20 -9.65 2.91
CA ASN A 88 7.42 -10.93 3.59
C ASN A 88 8.90 -11.28 3.71
N GLU A 89 9.70 -10.92 2.69
CA GLU A 89 11.15 -11.10 2.68
C GLU A 89 11.90 -10.01 3.46
N LYS A 90 11.21 -8.92 3.82
CA LYS A 90 11.80 -7.70 4.40
C LYS A 90 12.91 -7.11 3.54
N ARG A 91 12.75 -7.23 2.22
CA ARG A 91 13.77 -6.84 1.26
C ARG A 91 13.15 -6.57 -0.12
N SER A 92 13.41 -5.40 -0.67
CA SER A 92 13.05 -5.10 -2.05
C SER A 92 13.98 -5.82 -3.03
N ALA A 93 13.40 -6.42 -4.07
CA ALA A 93 14.13 -7.20 -5.07
C ALA A 93 14.04 -6.53 -6.45
N SER A 94 14.25 -5.22 -6.51
CA SER A 94 14.20 -4.45 -7.75
C SER A 94 15.59 -4.21 -8.31
N SER A 95 15.70 -4.07 -9.63
CA SER A 95 16.92 -3.58 -10.28
C SER A 95 17.15 -2.09 -10.02
N ILE A 96 16.07 -1.36 -9.71
CA ILE A 96 16.15 0.04 -9.30
C ILE A 96 16.68 0.09 -7.86
N LYS A 97 17.67 0.95 -7.60
CA LYS A 97 18.25 1.10 -6.27
C LYS A 97 18.07 2.56 -5.82
N LEU A 98 17.20 2.77 -4.84
CA LEU A 98 16.92 4.08 -4.27
C LEU A 98 17.17 4.05 -2.76
N PRO A 99 17.64 5.17 -2.17
CA PRO A 99 17.81 5.25 -0.70
C PRO A 99 16.54 4.92 0.06
N GLU A 100 15.38 5.34 -0.44
CA GLU A 100 14.08 5.07 0.17
C GLU A 100 13.82 3.57 0.29
N MET A 101 14.23 2.79 -0.70
CA MET A 101 14.07 1.32 -0.67
C MET A 101 14.95 0.68 0.39
N THR A 102 16.19 1.12 0.49
CA THR A 102 17.13 0.64 1.52
C THR A 102 16.60 0.99 2.91
N MET A 103 16.09 2.20 3.09
CA MET A 103 15.51 2.63 4.36
C MET A 103 14.29 1.80 4.73
N ALA A 104 13.43 1.50 3.75
CA ALA A 104 12.24 0.67 3.96
C ALA A 104 12.64 -0.75 4.36
N ASP A 105 13.62 -1.35 3.68
CA ASP A 105 14.12 -2.68 4.00
C ASP A 105 14.63 -2.73 5.44
N ILE A 106 15.43 -1.76 5.83
CA ILE A 106 16.00 -1.66 7.18
C ILE A 106 14.88 -1.47 8.21
N TRP A 107 13.93 -0.60 7.91
CA TRP A 107 12.79 -0.35 8.81
C TRP A 107 12.01 -1.63 9.09
N LEU A 108 11.72 -2.41 8.04
CA LEU A 108 11.01 -3.70 8.20
C LEU A 108 11.77 -4.67 9.09
N GLN A 109 13.10 -4.69 8.99
CA GLN A 109 13.94 -5.58 9.78
C GLN A 109 14.00 -5.14 11.25
N ILE A 110 14.08 -3.83 11.49
CA ILE A 110 14.22 -3.29 12.86
C ILE A 110 12.89 -3.29 13.62
N PHE A 111 11.78 -2.92 12.97
CA PHE A 111 10.49 -2.68 13.63
C PHE A 111 9.53 -3.87 13.55
N GLU A 112 10.03 -5.07 13.29
CA GLU A 112 9.16 -6.25 13.15
C GLU A 112 8.25 -6.46 14.37
N ALA A 113 8.76 -6.26 15.57
CA ALA A 113 7.97 -6.44 16.79
C ALA A 113 6.75 -5.52 16.84
N GLU A 114 6.88 -4.30 16.31
CA GLU A 114 5.82 -3.29 16.32
C GLU A 114 4.72 -3.56 15.30
N TYR A 115 5.02 -4.21 14.16
CA TYR A 115 4.01 -4.48 13.14
C TYR A 115 3.63 -5.96 13.03
N ARG A 116 4.17 -6.83 13.88
CA ARG A 116 3.94 -8.27 13.84
C ARG A 116 2.45 -8.65 13.87
N ASP A 117 1.65 -7.88 14.60
CA ASP A 117 0.22 -8.11 14.75
C ASP A 117 -0.62 -7.48 13.64
N ILE A 118 0.01 -6.72 12.73
CA ILE A 118 -0.69 -6.12 11.60
C ILE A 118 -0.81 -7.16 10.50
N GLU A 119 -2.03 -7.38 10.02
CA GLU A 119 -2.30 -8.34 8.97
C GLU A 119 -2.28 -7.66 7.61
N VAL A 120 -1.39 -8.09 6.72
CA VAL A 120 -1.33 -7.62 5.35
C VAL A 120 -2.07 -8.62 4.46
N ARG A 121 -3.12 -8.13 3.78
CA ARG A 121 -3.98 -8.95 2.93
C ARG A 121 -3.90 -8.51 1.47
N HIS A 122 -3.97 -9.45 0.56
CA HIS A 122 -4.02 -9.16 -0.86
C HIS A 122 -5.43 -8.72 -1.27
N TRP A 123 -5.55 -7.53 -1.87
CA TRP A 123 -6.79 -7.07 -2.47
C TRP A 123 -6.88 -7.62 -3.89
N SER A 124 -7.71 -8.62 -4.09
CA SER A 124 -7.91 -9.22 -5.41
C SER A 124 -9.17 -8.65 -6.05
N LYS A 125 -9.01 -7.74 -6.99
CA LYS A 125 -10.12 -7.19 -7.76
C LYS A 125 -10.92 -8.31 -8.44
N LYS A 126 -10.23 -9.34 -8.91
CA LYS A 126 -10.87 -10.49 -9.57
C LYS A 126 -11.83 -11.23 -8.64
N LYS A 127 -11.43 -11.45 -7.38
CA LYS A 127 -12.26 -12.15 -6.39
C LYS A 127 -13.32 -11.25 -5.78
N ILE A 128 -12.95 -9.99 -5.45
CA ILE A 128 -13.83 -9.06 -4.76
C ILE A 128 -14.81 -8.41 -5.74
N GLY A 129 -14.41 -8.22 -7.00
CA GLY A 129 -15.23 -7.59 -8.03
C GLY A 129 -15.24 -6.07 -7.96
N ILE A 130 -14.43 -5.48 -7.10
CA ILE A 130 -14.38 -4.04 -6.85
C ILE A 130 -12.92 -3.59 -6.89
N GLU A 131 -12.67 -2.41 -7.48
CA GLU A 131 -11.34 -1.80 -7.51
C GLU A 131 -10.86 -1.50 -6.09
N ASN A 132 -9.54 -1.56 -5.87
CA ASN A 132 -8.92 -1.15 -4.62
C ASN A 132 -9.36 0.28 -4.29
N PRO A 133 -9.92 0.54 -3.09
CA PRO A 133 -10.35 1.90 -2.72
C PRO A 133 -9.25 2.96 -2.81
N ALA A 134 -7.98 2.58 -2.74
CA ALA A 134 -6.85 3.49 -2.88
C ALA A 134 -6.46 3.75 -4.35
N ASP A 135 -7.13 3.11 -5.33
CA ASP A 135 -6.83 3.29 -6.76
C ASP A 135 -6.91 4.78 -7.15
N PHE A 136 -5.93 5.22 -7.95
CA PHE A 136 -5.82 6.62 -8.33
C PHE A 136 -6.79 7.05 -9.44
N GLY A 137 -7.44 6.08 -10.11
CA GLY A 137 -8.38 6.39 -11.18
C GLY A 137 -7.74 6.94 -12.46
N ARG A 138 -6.49 6.60 -12.72
CA ARG A 138 -5.71 7.14 -13.84
C ARG A 138 -5.60 6.19 -15.02
N LYS A 139 -6.49 5.23 -15.10
CA LYS A 139 -6.47 4.24 -16.19
C LYS A 139 -7.33 4.69 -17.36
#